data_1d97ec64a9090a2f5250c3e9739d2f39
#
_entry.id   1d97ec64a9090a2f5250c3e9739d2f39
#
_cell.length_a   1.000
_cell.length_b   1.000
_cell.length_c   1.000
_cell.angle_alpha   90.00
_cell.angle_beta   90.00
_cell.angle_gamma   90.00
#
_symmetry.space_group_name_H-M   'P 1'
#
loop_
_entity.id
_entity.type
_entity.pdbx_description
1 polymer ?
#
loop_
_entity_poly.entity_id
_entity_poly.type
_entity_poly.pdbx_seq_one_letter_code
_entity_poly.pdbx_strand_id
1 'polypeptide(L)'
;MKFSRLMAAVCCAMMMGVVSPLVAAVKPLYKSHPVLDKGLKYLMATQGTNGGWVPQVGPAVTALAVKAMVGAGIPVSSPVIVKAMKFIESFRRPDGGFYARELLENYNTAIVLSTLAILPHKEYGSQIKAAQHFLMSLQHMAGQKNAAGKIITPESSWYGGVGYGHDRPDLSNTSFFIQALHDSGVPADNPSMKAALVFVTHCQENSETNSMAWAKGTHNGGFIYTPVNGGGSSMGDHDTLRGASHAKADLNSQWTPYGSMTYAGLKSMVYCGLTPKDPRVIAAVKWIRANWTLNSNPGTGGSRMGLFYYYLMFTRALHALHVKSITDDNGIPHNWRSEIRAKLKSLQNSNGSWKNKWSPRWLEFSAPLVTSYVCIILDTVDR
;
A
#
# COMPACT_ATOMS: atom_id res chain seq x y z
N MET A 1 91.58 -22.16 8.41
CA MET A 1 91.88 -22.57 7.08
C MET A 1 90.69 -22.14 6.26
N LYS A 2 90.86 -21.58 5.12
CA LYS A 2 90.14 -20.59 4.37
C LYS A 2 88.72 -20.94 3.96
N PHE A 3 87.75 -20.02 4.22
CA PHE A 3 86.44 -20.04 3.65
C PHE A 3 86.26 -18.79 2.79
N SER A 4 85.87 -19.04 1.53
CA SER A 4 85.55 -18.03 0.57
C SER A 4 84.06 -17.77 0.58
N ARG A 5 83.65 -16.47 0.56
CA ARG A 5 82.27 -15.97 0.45
C ARG A 5 81.91 -15.87 -1.00
N LEU A 6 80.65 -16.26 -1.30
CA LEU A 6 79.99 -15.86 -2.51
C LEU A 6 78.56 -15.30 -2.15
N MET A 7 78.41 -13.98 -2.32
CA MET A 7 77.13 -13.31 -2.21
C MET A 7 76.35 -13.50 -3.53
N ALA A 8 75.16 -14.04 -3.46
CA ALA A 8 74.15 -13.97 -4.55
C ALA A 8 73.02 -13.04 -4.14
N ALA A 9 72.92 -11.90 -4.86
CA ALA A 9 71.82 -10.97 -4.71
C ALA A 9 70.57 -11.50 -5.41
N VAL A 10 69.48 -11.69 -4.65
CA VAL A 10 68.20 -12.02 -5.20
C VAL A 10 67.36 -10.72 -5.24
N CYS A 11 67.17 -10.20 -6.46
CA CYS A 11 66.16 -9.15 -6.72
C CYS A 11 64.75 -9.71 -6.57
N CYS A 12 64.06 -9.35 -5.47
CA CYS A 12 62.66 -9.61 -5.31
C CYS A 12 61.84 -8.49 -6.02
N ALA A 13 61.37 -8.76 -7.24
CA ALA A 13 60.38 -7.91 -7.91
C ALA A 13 59.03 -8.12 -7.26
N MET A 14 58.58 -7.16 -6.44
CA MET A 14 57.20 -7.09 -5.96
C MET A 14 56.27 -6.74 -7.15
N MET A 15 55.61 -7.74 -7.72
CA MET A 15 54.42 -7.49 -8.51
C MET A 15 53.28 -7.11 -7.56
N MET A 16 52.94 -5.81 -7.49
CA MET A 16 51.68 -5.35 -6.94
C MET A 16 50.59 -5.77 -7.90
N GLY A 17 49.97 -6.91 -7.63
CA GLY A 17 48.72 -7.31 -8.25
C GLY A 17 47.62 -6.37 -7.78
N VAL A 18 47.15 -5.51 -8.68
CA VAL A 18 45.90 -4.73 -8.48
C VAL A 18 44.74 -5.74 -8.50
N VAL A 19 44.34 -6.17 -7.31
CA VAL A 19 43.06 -6.92 -7.14
C VAL A 19 41.93 -5.93 -7.33
N SER A 20 41.44 -5.81 -8.54
CA SER A 20 40.15 -5.17 -8.78
C SER A 20 39.10 -5.96 -8.02
N PRO A 21 38.30 -5.33 -7.13
CA PRO A 21 37.19 -6.02 -6.52
C PRO A 21 36.21 -6.41 -7.62
N LEU A 22 36.11 -7.70 -7.88
CA LEU A 22 35.04 -8.28 -8.69
C LEU A 22 33.73 -7.97 -7.94
N VAL A 23 33.08 -6.88 -8.30
CA VAL A 23 31.69 -6.62 -7.87
C VAL A 23 30.89 -7.73 -8.58
N ALA A 24 30.64 -8.80 -7.84
CA ALA A 24 29.71 -9.82 -8.27
C ALA A 24 28.39 -9.11 -8.58
N ALA A 25 28.02 -9.06 -9.85
CA ALA A 25 26.72 -8.58 -10.28
C ALA A 25 25.68 -9.44 -9.57
N VAL A 26 25.04 -8.87 -8.54
CA VAL A 26 23.88 -9.50 -7.90
C VAL A 26 22.85 -9.69 -9.01
N LYS A 27 22.61 -10.96 -9.40
CA LYS A 27 21.56 -11.27 -10.35
C LYS A 27 20.27 -10.66 -9.82
N PRO A 28 19.55 -9.84 -10.61
CA PRO A 28 18.27 -9.31 -10.18
C PRO A 28 17.35 -10.47 -9.79
N LEU A 29 16.74 -10.38 -8.61
CA LEU A 29 15.83 -11.40 -8.06
C LEU A 29 14.55 -11.55 -8.88
N TYR A 30 14.26 -10.62 -9.80
CA TYR A 30 13.10 -10.69 -10.69
C TYR A 30 13.51 -10.99 -12.13
N LYS A 31 12.63 -11.68 -12.84
CA LYS A 31 12.76 -11.83 -14.29
C LYS A 31 12.50 -10.45 -14.91
N SER A 32 13.51 -9.91 -15.62
CA SER A 32 13.37 -8.67 -16.40
C SER A 32 12.08 -8.72 -17.22
N HIS A 33 11.20 -7.74 -17.00
CA HIS A 33 9.94 -7.61 -17.73
C HIS A 33 9.90 -6.23 -18.38
N PRO A 34 9.86 -6.12 -19.72
CA PRO A 34 10.04 -4.84 -20.43
C PRO A 34 9.09 -3.72 -19.97
N VAL A 35 7.87 -4.06 -19.52
CA VAL A 35 6.90 -3.09 -19.02
C VAL A 35 7.31 -2.53 -17.65
N LEU A 36 7.76 -3.39 -16.73
CA LEU A 36 8.27 -2.99 -15.42
C LEU A 36 9.55 -2.15 -15.57
N ASP A 37 10.49 -2.61 -16.40
CA ASP A 37 11.77 -1.92 -16.63
C ASP A 37 11.59 -0.48 -17.13
N LYS A 38 10.64 -0.24 -18.04
CA LYS A 38 10.33 1.11 -18.51
C LYS A 38 9.76 1.98 -17.38
N GLY A 39 8.91 1.44 -16.51
CA GLY A 39 8.39 2.14 -15.35
C GLY A 39 9.47 2.51 -14.33
N LEU A 40 10.37 1.58 -14.03
CA LEU A 40 11.51 1.82 -13.13
C LEU A 40 12.47 2.88 -13.70
N LYS A 41 12.78 2.82 -15.00
CA LYS A 41 13.58 3.84 -15.69
C LYS A 41 12.93 5.21 -15.61
N TYR A 42 11.61 5.30 -15.81
CA TYR A 42 10.86 6.54 -15.64
C TYR A 42 11.00 7.10 -14.22
N LEU A 43 10.80 6.28 -13.17
CA LEU A 43 10.97 6.70 -11.79
C LEU A 43 12.39 7.22 -11.54
N MET A 44 13.43 6.48 -11.95
CA MET A 44 14.81 6.92 -11.76
C MET A 44 15.13 8.24 -12.48
N ALA A 45 14.61 8.44 -13.70
CA ALA A 45 14.84 9.63 -14.49
C ALA A 45 14.09 10.88 -13.99
N THR A 46 13.03 10.69 -13.17
CA THR A 46 12.16 11.79 -12.71
C THR A 46 12.32 12.10 -11.23
N GLN A 47 13.36 11.56 -10.57
CA GLN A 47 13.67 11.92 -9.18
C GLN A 47 14.02 13.41 -9.08
N GLY A 48 13.36 14.10 -8.14
CA GLY A 48 13.67 15.51 -7.87
C GLY A 48 15.09 15.71 -7.32
N THR A 49 15.59 16.92 -7.45
CA THR A 49 16.94 17.29 -6.95
C THR A 49 17.10 17.08 -5.44
N ASN A 50 15.99 17.21 -4.69
CA ASN A 50 15.91 16.91 -3.26
C ASN A 50 15.83 15.41 -2.93
N GLY A 51 15.80 14.53 -3.92
CA GLY A 51 15.68 13.08 -3.76
C GLY A 51 14.26 12.52 -3.72
N GLY A 52 13.23 13.37 -3.70
CA GLY A 52 11.83 12.98 -3.59
C GLY A 52 11.05 12.99 -4.92
N TRP A 53 9.85 12.42 -4.88
CA TRP A 53 8.80 12.54 -5.89
C TRP A 53 7.55 13.13 -5.23
N VAL A 54 6.95 14.15 -5.85
CA VAL A 54 5.73 14.82 -5.35
C VAL A 54 5.87 15.28 -3.88
N PRO A 55 6.89 16.09 -3.57
CA PRO A 55 7.23 16.44 -2.18
C PRO A 55 6.13 17.19 -1.42
N GLN A 56 5.15 17.76 -2.14
CA GLN A 56 4.05 18.57 -1.57
C GLN A 56 3.11 17.75 -0.67
N VAL A 57 3.04 16.42 -0.88
CA VAL A 57 2.16 15.53 -0.10
C VAL A 57 2.92 14.76 0.97
N GLY A 58 4.19 15.08 1.22
CA GLY A 58 5.03 14.40 2.19
C GLY A 58 5.82 13.22 1.59
N PRO A 59 6.27 12.27 2.44
CA PRO A 59 7.22 11.21 2.03
C PRO A 59 6.57 10.03 1.30
N ALA A 60 5.23 9.87 1.32
CA ALA A 60 4.56 8.64 0.88
C ALA A 60 4.86 8.26 -0.59
N VAL A 61 4.80 9.23 -1.52
CA VAL A 61 5.06 8.92 -2.95
C VAL A 61 6.52 8.50 -3.16
N THR A 62 7.45 9.13 -2.45
CA THR A 62 8.86 8.75 -2.47
C THR A 62 9.06 7.34 -1.88
N ALA A 63 8.39 7.03 -0.79
CA ALA A 63 8.45 5.70 -0.18
C ALA A 63 7.87 4.61 -1.10
N LEU A 64 6.77 4.88 -1.80
CA LEU A 64 6.23 3.97 -2.83
C LEU A 64 7.22 3.75 -3.98
N ALA A 65 7.90 4.80 -4.45
CA ALA A 65 8.91 4.66 -5.48
C ALA A 65 10.12 3.82 -5.01
N VAL A 66 10.57 4.02 -3.77
CA VAL A 66 11.60 3.18 -3.15
C VAL A 66 11.12 1.73 -3.05
N LYS A 67 9.91 1.49 -2.53
CA LYS A 67 9.33 0.13 -2.42
C LYS A 67 9.25 -0.56 -3.78
N ALA A 68 8.84 0.16 -4.83
CA ALA A 68 8.79 -0.36 -6.18
C ALA A 68 10.18 -0.75 -6.71
N MET A 69 11.18 0.12 -6.54
CA MET A 69 12.54 -0.09 -7.02
C MET A 69 13.26 -1.21 -6.26
N VAL A 70 13.20 -1.20 -4.94
CA VAL A 70 13.85 -2.22 -4.10
C VAL A 70 13.16 -3.58 -4.28
N GLY A 71 11.83 -3.62 -4.34
CA GLY A 71 11.07 -4.84 -4.65
C GLY A 71 11.50 -5.47 -5.97
N ALA A 72 11.73 -4.64 -6.98
CA ALA A 72 12.25 -5.06 -8.28
C ALA A 72 13.78 -5.29 -8.30
N GLY A 73 14.46 -5.37 -7.16
CA GLY A 73 15.87 -5.73 -7.06
C GLY A 73 16.87 -4.60 -7.30
N ILE A 74 16.45 -3.32 -7.34
CA ILE A 74 17.39 -2.20 -7.34
C ILE A 74 18.11 -2.17 -5.99
N PRO A 75 19.46 -2.21 -5.95
CA PRO A 75 20.20 -2.24 -4.70
C PRO A 75 19.91 -1.03 -3.80
N VAL A 76 19.81 -1.26 -2.49
CA VAL A 76 19.58 -0.20 -1.49
C VAL A 76 20.70 0.86 -1.52
N SER A 77 21.92 0.46 -1.86
CA SER A 77 23.08 1.34 -2.03
C SER A 77 23.05 2.21 -3.31
N SER A 78 22.08 2.01 -4.19
CA SER A 78 21.99 2.80 -5.42
C SER A 78 21.78 4.29 -5.10
N PRO A 79 22.43 5.21 -5.82
CA PRO A 79 22.32 6.66 -5.55
C PRO A 79 20.89 7.18 -5.51
N VAL A 80 20.01 6.65 -6.36
CA VAL A 80 18.60 7.01 -6.38
C VAL A 80 17.89 6.61 -5.09
N ILE A 81 18.18 5.42 -4.54
CA ILE A 81 17.59 4.96 -3.28
C ILE A 81 18.16 5.75 -2.11
N VAL A 82 19.47 5.93 -2.05
CA VAL A 82 20.13 6.69 -0.97
C VAL A 82 19.59 8.13 -0.89
N LYS A 83 19.42 8.82 -2.02
CA LYS A 83 18.83 10.17 -2.05
C LYS A 83 17.37 10.15 -1.58
N ALA A 84 16.57 9.18 -2.04
CA ALA A 84 15.18 9.03 -1.64
C ALA A 84 15.05 8.75 -0.12
N MET A 85 15.90 7.91 0.44
CA MET A 85 15.88 7.62 1.88
C MET A 85 16.26 8.85 2.71
N LYS A 86 17.23 9.66 2.28
CA LYS A 86 17.53 10.96 2.93
C LYS A 86 16.32 11.91 2.88
N PHE A 87 15.60 11.95 1.77
CA PHE A 87 14.37 12.72 1.66
C PHE A 87 13.29 12.22 2.62
N ILE A 88 13.05 10.90 2.69
CA ILE A 88 12.07 10.30 3.60
C ILE A 88 12.44 10.62 5.06
N GLU A 89 13.71 10.47 5.44
CA GLU A 89 14.21 10.73 6.80
C GLU A 89 14.02 12.19 7.23
N SER A 90 14.02 13.14 6.31
CA SER A 90 13.74 14.56 6.62
C SER A 90 12.32 14.82 7.12
N PHE A 91 11.40 13.85 7.00
CA PHE A 91 10.03 13.91 7.51
C PHE A 91 9.84 13.17 8.83
N ARG A 92 10.90 12.53 9.36
CA ARG A 92 10.81 11.84 10.64
C ARG A 92 10.56 12.82 11.77
N ARG A 93 9.61 12.46 12.65
CA ARG A 93 9.22 13.24 13.81
C ARG A 93 9.67 12.61 15.12
N PRO A 94 9.79 13.39 16.22
CA PRO A 94 10.14 12.85 17.53
C PRO A 94 9.18 11.80 18.07
N ASP A 95 7.91 11.84 17.66
CA ASP A 95 6.86 10.86 18.01
C ASP A 95 6.97 9.53 17.27
N GLY A 96 7.90 9.43 16.32
CA GLY A 96 8.14 8.24 15.49
C GLY A 96 7.40 8.23 14.15
N GLY A 97 6.53 9.20 13.88
CA GLY A 97 5.84 9.36 12.61
C GLY A 97 6.74 9.92 11.49
N PHE A 98 6.27 9.79 10.25
CA PHE A 98 6.88 10.36 9.04
C PHE A 98 5.85 11.20 8.30
N TYR A 99 5.77 12.49 8.58
CA TYR A 99 4.75 13.37 8.01
C TYR A 99 5.18 14.84 8.00
N ALA A 100 4.48 15.68 7.23
CA ALA A 100 4.68 17.11 7.14
C ALA A 100 3.49 17.87 7.74
N ARG A 101 3.73 18.77 8.72
CA ARG A 101 2.74 19.73 9.22
C ARG A 101 1.37 19.10 9.56
N GLU A 102 1.36 17.98 10.26
CA GLU A 102 0.12 17.28 10.66
C GLU A 102 -0.80 16.91 9.47
N LEU A 103 -0.20 16.71 8.29
CA LEU A 103 -0.92 16.31 7.10
C LEU A 103 -0.69 14.82 6.79
N LEU A 104 -1.79 14.07 6.64
CA LEU A 104 -1.77 12.68 6.21
C LEU A 104 -0.86 11.80 7.07
N GLU A 105 -0.87 12.01 8.39
CA GLU A 105 0.04 11.38 9.36
C GLU A 105 0.06 9.86 9.23
N ASN A 106 -1.14 9.24 9.29
CA ASN A 106 -1.28 7.80 9.10
C ASN A 106 -0.87 7.37 7.70
N TYR A 107 -1.39 8.02 6.64
CA TYR A 107 -1.11 7.63 5.25
C TYR A 107 0.40 7.65 4.95
N ASN A 108 1.07 8.76 5.30
CA ASN A 108 2.49 8.92 5.08
C ASN A 108 3.31 7.90 5.90
N THR A 109 3.04 7.78 7.20
CA THR A 109 3.80 6.89 8.08
C THR A 109 3.56 5.42 7.74
N ALA A 110 2.33 5.03 7.42
CA ALA A 110 2.01 3.64 7.05
C ALA A 110 2.75 3.21 5.76
N ILE A 111 2.79 4.08 4.75
CA ILE A 111 3.51 3.78 3.51
C ILE A 111 5.03 3.75 3.75
N VAL A 112 5.57 4.68 4.54
CA VAL A 112 6.98 4.66 4.92
C VAL A 112 7.31 3.39 5.69
N LEU A 113 6.54 3.03 6.73
CA LEU A 113 6.76 1.81 7.51
C LEU A 113 6.74 0.56 6.63
N SER A 114 5.75 0.44 5.74
CA SER A 114 5.67 -0.67 4.78
C SER A 114 6.86 -0.72 3.80
N THR A 115 7.51 0.41 3.57
CA THR A 115 8.75 0.50 2.78
C THR A 115 9.96 0.13 3.60
N LEU A 116 10.09 0.64 4.82
CA LEU A 116 11.19 0.28 5.75
C LEU A 116 11.22 -1.21 6.02
N ALA A 117 10.07 -1.87 6.08
CA ALA A 117 9.94 -3.30 6.34
C ALA A 117 10.61 -4.21 5.30
N ILE A 118 10.86 -3.72 4.07
CA ILE A 118 11.59 -4.47 3.03
C ILE A 118 13.07 -4.09 2.95
N LEU A 119 13.54 -3.18 3.78
CA LEU A 119 14.94 -2.74 3.86
C LEU A 119 15.70 -3.52 4.94
N PRO A 120 17.05 -3.47 4.97
CA PRO A 120 17.84 -4.20 5.95
C PRO A 120 17.47 -3.84 7.40
N HIS A 121 16.90 -4.79 8.14
CA HIS A 121 16.35 -4.57 9.49
C HIS A 121 17.40 -4.06 10.49
N LYS A 122 18.67 -4.42 10.30
CA LYS A 122 19.79 -3.95 11.13
C LYS A 122 19.92 -2.42 11.09
N GLU A 123 19.58 -1.78 9.97
CA GLU A 123 19.70 -0.33 9.79
C GLU A 123 18.44 0.43 10.24
N TYR A 124 17.24 -0.17 10.01
CA TYR A 124 15.95 0.52 10.15
C TYR A 124 15.10 0.01 11.32
N GLY A 125 15.56 -0.95 12.11
CA GLY A 125 14.76 -1.60 13.15
C GLY A 125 14.21 -0.64 14.22
N SER A 126 14.97 0.40 14.60
CA SER A 126 14.50 1.41 15.55
C SER A 126 13.39 2.30 14.96
N GLN A 127 13.55 2.73 13.70
CA GLN A 127 12.54 3.50 12.99
C GLN A 127 11.26 2.70 12.76
N ILE A 128 11.39 1.41 12.43
CA ILE A 128 10.24 0.49 12.28
C ILE A 128 9.45 0.44 13.58
N LYS A 129 10.09 0.21 14.72
CA LYS A 129 9.41 0.15 16.04
C LYS A 129 8.75 1.48 16.39
N ALA A 130 9.44 2.60 16.19
CA ALA A 130 8.89 3.92 16.47
C ALA A 130 7.65 4.22 15.60
N ALA A 131 7.72 3.91 14.29
CA ALA A 131 6.58 4.10 13.38
C ALA A 131 5.39 3.17 13.69
N GLN A 132 5.65 1.92 14.14
CA GLN A 132 4.59 1.02 14.64
C GLN A 132 3.85 1.64 15.82
N HIS A 133 4.59 2.13 16.84
CA HIS A 133 4.00 2.76 18.02
C HIS A 133 3.22 4.02 17.64
N PHE A 134 3.77 4.86 16.79
CA PHE A 134 3.08 6.05 16.30
C PHE A 134 1.76 5.71 15.59
N LEU A 135 1.76 4.76 14.66
CA LEU A 135 0.54 4.34 13.97
C LEU A 135 -0.51 3.80 14.95
N MET A 136 -0.10 2.97 15.92
CA MET A 136 -1.00 2.44 16.93
C MET A 136 -1.59 3.53 17.82
N SER A 137 -0.86 4.65 18.05
CA SER A 137 -1.37 5.78 18.83
C SER A 137 -2.47 6.58 18.13
N LEU A 138 -2.53 6.52 16.78
CA LEU A 138 -3.59 7.16 15.98
C LEU A 138 -4.91 6.37 15.96
N GLN A 139 -4.89 5.10 16.41
CA GLN A 139 -6.04 4.22 16.34
C GLN A 139 -7.11 4.62 17.36
N HIS A 140 -8.36 4.65 16.93
CA HIS A 140 -9.50 4.93 17.79
C HIS A 140 -9.84 3.71 18.65
N MET A 141 -9.54 3.78 19.95
CA MET A 141 -9.68 2.68 20.88
C MET A 141 -10.78 2.95 21.94
N ALA A 142 -11.25 1.87 22.58
CA ALA A 142 -12.25 1.97 23.63
C ALA A 142 -11.78 2.89 24.79
N GLY A 143 -12.70 3.68 25.33
CA GLY A 143 -12.43 4.66 26.39
C GLY A 143 -11.98 6.03 25.89
N GLN A 144 -11.53 6.16 24.64
CA GLN A 144 -11.24 7.46 24.03
C GLN A 144 -12.54 8.20 23.66
N LYS A 145 -12.43 9.50 23.38
CA LYS A 145 -13.54 10.31 22.85
C LYS A 145 -13.37 10.50 21.35
N ASN A 146 -14.46 10.37 20.61
CA ASN A 146 -14.50 10.72 19.19
C ASN A 146 -14.62 12.25 19.00
N ALA A 147 -14.64 12.72 17.78
CA ALA A 147 -14.74 14.16 17.45
C ALA A 147 -16.04 14.83 17.97
N ALA A 148 -17.09 14.06 18.26
CA ALA A 148 -18.32 14.55 18.87
C ALA A 148 -18.29 14.47 20.41
N GLY A 149 -17.15 14.16 21.02
CA GLY A 149 -16.99 14.03 22.47
C GLY A 149 -17.59 12.75 23.09
N LYS A 150 -18.14 11.84 22.28
CA LYS A 150 -18.72 10.56 22.76
C LYS A 150 -17.62 9.54 23.03
N ILE A 151 -17.77 8.80 24.12
CA ILE A 151 -16.88 7.68 24.46
C ILE A 151 -17.00 6.60 23.39
N ILE A 152 -15.86 6.14 22.88
CA ILE A 152 -15.75 5.01 21.95
C ILE A 152 -15.87 3.71 22.75
N THR A 153 -16.75 2.83 22.32
CA THR A 153 -16.89 1.43 22.80
C THR A 153 -16.59 0.48 21.66
N PRO A 154 -16.40 -0.84 21.91
CA PRO A 154 -16.18 -1.81 20.83
C PRO A 154 -17.29 -1.86 19.78
N GLU A 155 -18.51 -1.46 20.12
CA GLU A 155 -19.67 -1.39 19.23
C GLU A 155 -19.74 -0.06 18.45
N SER A 156 -18.87 0.89 18.77
CA SER A 156 -18.82 2.19 18.09
C SER A 156 -18.34 2.04 16.64
N SER A 157 -18.95 2.79 15.72
CA SER A 157 -18.48 2.91 14.33
C SER A 157 -17.07 3.51 14.17
N TRP A 158 -16.49 4.04 15.24
CA TRP A 158 -15.13 4.57 15.29
C TRP A 158 -14.10 3.53 15.74
N TYR A 159 -14.54 2.52 16.52
CA TYR A 159 -13.64 1.61 17.20
C TYR A 159 -12.74 0.84 16.23
N GLY A 160 -11.45 0.84 16.52
CA GLY A 160 -10.42 0.12 15.77
C GLY A 160 -10.00 0.79 14.46
N GLY A 161 -10.72 1.80 13.98
CA GLY A 161 -10.40 2.49 12.74
C GLY A 161 -9.33 3.57 12.92
N VAL A 162 -8.75 3.99 11.79
CA VAL A 162 -7.78 5.10 11.69
C VAL A 162 -8.18 5.99 10.51
N GLY A 163 -8.08 7.32 10.70
CA GLY A 163 -8.24 8.32 9.65
C GLY A 163 -6.91 8.72 9.02
N TYR A 164 -6.84 9.91 8.43
CA TYR A 164 -5.58 10.48 7.93
C TYR A 164 -4.62 10.87 9.08
N GLY A 165 -5.15 11.18 10.24
CA GLY A 165 -4.51 11.44 11.53
C GLY A 165 -5.50 11.04 12.62
N HIS A 166 -5.82 11.97 13.54
CA HIS A 166 -6.84 11.77 14.58
C HIS A 166 -8.29 12.05 14.12
N ASP A 167 -8.51 12.25 12.85
CA ASP A 167 -9.80 12.54 12.23
C ASP A 167 -10.68 11.28 12.07
N ARG A 168 -11.83 11.45 11.42
CA ARG A 168 -12.80 10.38 11.16
C ARG A 168 -12.14 9.17 10.48
N PRO A 169 -12.27 7.96 11.07
CA PRO A 169 -11.68 6.77 10.48
C PRO A 169 -12.38 6.35 9.19
N ASP A 170 -11.60 5.77 8.29
CA ASP A 170 -12.05 5.21 7.02
C ASP A 170 -11.31 3.93 6.65
N LEU A 171 -11.89 3.13 5.76
CA LEU A 171 -11.34 1.84 5.38
C LEU A 171 -10.06 1.95 4.56
N SER A 172 -9.89 3.00 3.76
CA SER A 172 -8.66 3.20 2.99
C SER A 172 -7.47 3.41 3.93
N ASN A 173 -7.58 4.36 4.86
CA ASN A 173 -6.55 4.65 5.85
C ASN A 173 -6.31 3.46 6.80
N THR A 174 -7.38 2.82 7.29
CA THR A 174 -7.27 1.62 8.13
C THR A 174 -6.61 0.46 7.37
N SER A 175 -6.86 0.32 6.07
CA SER A 175 -6.22 -0.71 5.23
C SER A 175 -4.71 -0.46 5.02
N PHE A 176 -4.25 0.80 4.93
CA PHE A 176 -2.82 1.12 4.92
C PHE A 176 -2.18 0.88 6.28
N PHE A 177 -2.86 1.24 7.37
CA PHE A 177 -2.44 0.95 8.74
C PHE A 177 -2.22 -0.55 8.95
N ILE A 178 -3.22 -1.39 8.66
CA ILE A 178 -3.12 -2.86 8.78
C ILE A 178 -1.98 -3.40 7.90
N GLN A 179 -1.87 -2.91 6.65
CA GLN A 179 -0.79 -3.31 5.73
C GLN A 179 0.59 -3.02 6.32
N ALA A 180 0.78 -1.83 6.89
CA ALA A 180 2.07 -1.41 7.43
C ALA A 180 2.46 -2.23 8.67
N LEU A 181 1.51 -2.49 9.56
CA LEU A 181 1.74 -3.33 10.74
C LEU A 181 2.05 -4.78 10.33
N HIS A 182 1.28 -5.35 9.40
CA HIS A 182 1.52 -6.68 8.86
C HIS A 182 2.89 -6.79 8.19
N ASP A 183 3.22 -5.87 7.26
CA ASP A 183 4.49 -5.86 6.53
C ASP A 183 5.70 -5.75 7.47
N SER A 184 5.54 -5.03 8.60
CA SER A 184 6.58 -4.83 9.62
C SER A 184 6.60 -5.89 10.72
N GLY A 185 5.82 -6.98 10.56
CA GLY A 185 5.89 -8.16 11.42
C GLY A 185 5.04 -8.10 12.70
N VAL A 186 4.09 -7.17 12.81
CA VAL A 186 3.11 -7.18 13.90
C VAL A 186 2.16 -8.37 13.70
N PRO A 187 2.02 -9.26 14.69
CA PRO A 187 1.21 -10.47 14.54
C PRO A 187 -0.30 -10.15 14.53
N ALA A 188 -1.08 -10.99 13.86
CA ALA A 188 -2.53 -10.80 13.69
C ALA A 188 -3.31 -10.80 15.02
N ASP A 189 -2.79 -11.42 16.07
CA ASP A 189 -3.39 -11.47 17.41
C ASP A 189 -3.07 -10.22 18.25
N ASN A 190 -2.26 -9.28 17.75
CA ASN A 190 -2.00 -7.99 18.40
C ASN A 190 -3.32 -7.23 18.64
N PRO A 191 -3.51 -6.60 19.82
CA PRO A 191 -4.73 -5.84 20.14
C PRO A 191 -5.13 -4.81 19.09
N SER A 192 -4.17 -4.08 18.48
CA SER A 192 -4.45 -3.11 17.42
C SER A 192 -4.96 -3.78 16.14
N MET A 193 -4.41 -4.94 15.76
CA MET A 193 -4.87 -5.71 14.60
C MET A 193 -6.28 -6.27 14.82
N LYS A 194 -6.57 -6.77 16.03
CA LYS A 194 -7.93 -7.24 16.42
C LYS A 194 -8.95 -6.10 16.38
N ALA A 195 -8.62 -4.94 16.93
CA ALA A 195 -9.49 -3.78 16.91
C ALA A 195 -9.73 -3.29 15.46
N ALA A 196 -8.67 -3.23 14.63
CA ALA A 196 -8.79 -2.87 13.23
C ALA A 196 -9.70 -3.84 12.45
N LEU A 197 -9.65 -5.15 12.76
CA LEU A 197 -10.57 -6.14 12.17
C LEU A 197 -12.04 -5.85 12.49
N VAL A 198 -12.34 -5.36 13.70
CA VAL A 198 -13.71 -4.93 14.04
C VAL A 198 -14.14 -3.78 13.15
N PHE A 199 -13.32 -2.75 13.00
CA PHE A 199 -13.62 -1.63 12.09
C PHE A 199 -13.84 -2.09 10.65
N VAL A 200 -12.97 -2.95 10.13
CA VAL A 200 -13.09 -3.53 8.78
C VAL A 200 -14.43 -4.28 8.64
N THR A 201 -14.81 -5.06 9.66
CA THR A 201 -16.10 -5.76 9.67
C THR A 201 -17.28 -4.78 9.65
N HIS A 202 -17.18 -3.66 10.38
CA HIS A 202 -18.19 -2.61 10.38
C HIS A 202 -18.33 -1.87 9.03
N CYS A 203 -17.38 -2.02 8.10
CA CYS A 203 -17.47 -1.49 6.73
C CYS A 203 -18.11 -2.45 5.72
N GLN A 204 -18.40 -3.71 6.10
CA GLN A 204 -18.91 -4.73 5.17
C GLN A 204 -20.44 -4.75 5.11
N GLU A 205 -21.03 -4.82 3.92
CA GLU A 205 -22.45 -5.12 3.70
C GLU A 205 -22.75 -6.61 3.93
N ASN A 206 -22.77 -6.99 5.19
CA ASN A 206 -23.07 -8.36 5.61
C ASN A 206 -23.73 -8.35 7.01
N SER A 207 -25.05 -8.33 7.06
CA SER A 207 -25.81 -8.27 8.32
C SER A 207 -25.59 -9.47 9.24
N GLU A 208 -25.06 -10.60 8.75
CA GLU A 208 -24.75 -11.76 9.58
C GLU A 208 -23.55 -11.50 10.53
N THR A 209 -22.63 -10.62 10.14
CA THR A 209 -21.38 -10.36 10.88
C THR A 209 -21.19 -8.88 11.24
N ASN A 210 -21.91 -7.96 10.59
CA ASN A 210 -21.85 -6.54 10.83
C ASN A 210 -23.06 -6.06 11.64
N SER A 211 -22.80 -5.66 12.90
CA SER A 211 -23.84 -5.19 13.84
C SER A 211 -24.27 -3.74 13.64
N MET A 212 -23.65 -3.00 12.70
CA MET A 212 -24.02 -1.61 12.44
C MET A 212 -25.44 -1.49 11.90
N ALA A 213 -26.20 -0.49 12.35
CA ALA A 213 -27.58 -0.25 11.94
C ALA A 213 -27.72 -0.08 10.42
N TRP A 214 -26.75 0.55 9.76
CA TRP A 214 -26.75 0.75 8.31
C TRP A 214 -26.61 -0.56 7.51
N ALA A 215 -25.98 -1.60 8.11
CA ALA A 215 -25.78 -2.89 7.44
C ALA A 215 -26.96 -3.85 7.62
N LYS A 216 -27.98 -3.47 8.39
CA LYS A 216 -29.13 -4.33 8.67
C LYS A 216 -29.86 -4.70 7.37
N GLY A 217 -29.98 -6.02 7.12
CA GLY A 217 -30.61 -6.56 5.92
C GLY A 217 -29.75 -6.54 4.66
N THR A 218 -28.47 -6.15 4.75
CA THR A 218 -27.54 -6.23 3.63
C THR A 218 -26.86 -7.61 3.57
N HIS A 219 -26.62 -8.13 2.35
CA HIS A 219 -26.06 -9.47 2.13
C HIS A 219 -25.15 -9.55 0.90
N ASN A 220 -24.69 -8.42 0.33
CA ASN A 220 -23.91 -8.47 -0.89
C ASN A 220 -22.39 -8.71 -0.65
N GLY A 221 -21.91 -8.47 0.57
CA GLY A 221 -20.54 -8.76 0.98
C GLY A 221 -19.48 -7.73 0.58
N GLY A 222 -19.84 -6.71 -0.17
CA GLY A 222 -18.95 -5.62 -0.55
C GLY A 222 -18.69 -4.63 0.60
N PHE A 223 -17.80 -3.67 0.39
CA PHE A 223 -17.37 -2.74 1.43
C PHE A 223 -17.61 -1.28 1.05
N ILE A 224 -18.10 -0.51 2.02
CA ILE A 224 -18.19 0.96 1.96
C ILE A 224 -16.92 1.60 2.51
N TYR A 225 -16.80 2.93 2.37
CA TYR A 225 -15.62 3.68 2.80
C TYR A 225 -15.51 3.86 4.32
N THR A 226 -16.62 4.11 5.00
CA THR A 226 -16.65 4.32 6.46
C THR A 226 -18.02 3.97 7.06
N PRO A 227 -18.07 3.34 8.26
CA PRO A 227 -19.32 3.10 8.98
C PRO A 227 -19.77 4.31 9.80
N VAL A 228 -18.95 5.36 9.90
CA VAL A 228 -19.22 6.55 10.73
C VAL A 228 -20.37 7.35 10.13
N ASN A 229 -21.19 7.96 11.02
CA ASN A 229 -22.35 8.77 10.65
C ASN A 229 -23.39 8.01 9.81
N GLY A 230 -23.61 6.73 10.11
CA GLY A 230 -24.61 5.91 9.41
C GLY A 230 -24.14 5.26 8.12
N GLY A 231 -22.82 5.23 7.93
CA GLY A 231 -22.18 4.66 6.74
C GLY A 231 -21.96 5.70 5.63
N GLY A 232 -20.98 5.43 4.77
CA GLY A 232 -20.69 6.31 3.63
C GLY A 232 -19.75 5.70 2.61
N SER A 233 -20.01 6.00 1.33
CA SER A 233 -19.11 5.69 0.21
C SER A 233 -18.44 6.97 -0.27
N SER A 234 -17.13 6.94 -0.49
CA SER A 234 -16.41 8.10 -1.02
C SER A 234 -16.64 8.35 -2.51
N MET A 235 -17.37 7.45 -3.19
CA MET A 235 -17.64 7.57 -4.62
C MET A 235 -18.81 8.49 -4.95
N GLY A 236 -19.74 8.71 -4.00
CA GLY A 236 -20.86 9.66 -4.12
C GLY A 236 -20.50 11.09 -3.73
N ASP A 237 -19.35 11.31 -3.09
CA ASP A 237 -18.97 12.61 -2.53
C ASP A 237 -17.96 13.30 -3.46
N HIS A 238 -18.48 14.19 -4.30
CA HIS A 238 -17.65 14.92 -5.27
C HIS A 238 -16.78 16.02 -4.67
N ASP A 239 -16.85 16.29 -3.33
CA ASP A 239 -16.33 17.58 -2.81
C ASP A 239 -15.60 17.52 -1.47
N THR A 240 -15.13 16.39 -0.97
CA THR A 240 -14.45 16.31 0.34
C THR A 240 -13.09 17.02 0.42
N LEU A 241 -12.52 17.46 -0.71
CA LEU A 241 -11.27 18.25 -0.71
C LEU A 241 -11.50 19.77 -0.60
N ARG A 242 -12.75 20.26 -0.61
CA ARG A 242 -13.05 21.70 -0.56
C ARG A 242 -13.87 22.14 0.64
N GLY A 243 -14.06 21.32 1.66
CA GLY A 243 -14.82 21.73 2.85
C GLY A 243 -16.27 22.12 2.53
N ALA A 244 -16.81 21.68 1.41
CA ALA A 244 -18.15 22.02 1.00
C ALA A 244 -19.18 21.18 1.76
N SER A 245 -20.02 21.92 2.47
CA SER A 245 -21.25 21.51 3.12
C SER A 245 -22.05 20.50 2.28
N HIS A 246 -22.39 19.39 2.89
CA HIS A 246 -23.55 18.52 2.71
C HIS A 246 -24.45 18.82 1.50
N ALA A 247 -24.01 18.55 0.28
CA ALA A 247 -24.93 18.23 -0.78
C ALA A 247 -25.73 17.02 -0.30
N LYS A 248 -27.06 17.08 -0.35
CA LYS A 248 -27.93 15.94 0.00
C LYS A 248 -27.43 14.73 -0.79
N ALA A 249 -26.67 13.85 -0.11
CA ALA A 249 -26.23 12.60 -0.69
C ALA A 249 -27.48 11.87 -1.16
N ASP A 250 -27.46 11.42 -2.40
CA ASP A 250 -28.45 10.45 -2.85
C ASP A 250 -28.33 9.26 -1.88
N LEU A 251 -29.34 9.03 -1.07
CA LEU A 251 -29.35 7.99 -0.03
C LEU A 251 -29.00 6.60 -0.62
N ASN A 252 -29.25 6.40 -1.91
CA ASN A 252 -28.92 5.17 -2.62
C ASN A 252 -27.43 5.04 -2.96
N SER A 253 -26.66 6.14 -3.07
CA SER A 253 -25.21 6.13 -3.31
C SER A 253 -24.39 6.06 -2.02
N GLN A 254 -24.97 6.42 -0.89
CA GLN A 254 -24.28 6.52 0.41
C GLN A 254 -23.69 5.18 0.85
N TRP A 255 -24.33 4.07 0.59
CA TRP A 255 -23.93 2.72 1.00
C TRP A 255 -23.50 1.82 -0.15
N THR A 256 -23.18 2.39 -1.30
CA THR A 256 -22.76 1.58 -2.45
C THR A 256 -21.33 1.06 -2.24
N PRO A 257 -21.13 -0.27 -2.11
CA PRO A 257 -19.81 -0.87 -2.08
C PRO A 257 -19.12 -0.71 -3.43
N TYR A 258 -17.81 -0.62 -3.40
CA TYR A 258 -17.03 -0.48 -4.62
C TYR A 258 -15.68 -1.19 -4.54
N GLY A 259 -15.09 -1.45 -5.71
CA GLY A 259 -13.95 -2.35 -5.86
C GLY A 259 -12.76 -2.02 -4.97
N SER A 260 -12.26 -0.78 -4.98
CA SER A 260 -11.09 -0.45 -4.16
C SER A 260 -11.32 -0.72 -2.67
N MET A 261 -12.52 -0.45 -2.13
CA MET A 261 -12.81 -0.75 -0.72
C MET A 261 -13.06 -2.23 -0.48
N THR A 262 -13.71 -2.94 -1.40
CA THR A 262 -13.95 -4.37 -1.24
C THR A 262 -12.64 -5.16 -1.24
N TYR A 263 -11.72 -4.85 -2.14
CA TYR A 263 -10.40 -5.49 -2.12
C TYR A 263 -9.52 -5.00 -0.95
N ALA A 264 -9.64 -3.74 -0.50
CA ALA A 264 -8.95 -3.25 0.68
C ALA A 264 -9.44 -3.96 1.95
N GLY A 265 -10.76 -4.13 2.10
CA GLY A 265 -11.37 -4.87 3.20
C GLY A 265 -10.97 -6.33 3.23
N LEU A 266 -11.07 -7.02 2.08
CA LEU A 266 -10.66 -8.41 1.94
C LEU A 266 -9.19 -8.63 2.31
N LYS A 267 -8.27 -7.81 1.76
CA LYS A 267 -6.84 -7.84 2.12
C LYS A 267 -6.65 -7.66 3.62
N SER A 268 -7.35 -6.68 4.21
CA SER A 268 -7.24 -6.34 5.62
C SER A 268 -7.70 -7.49 6.52
N MET A 269 -8.79 -8.17 6.16
CA MET A 269 -9.27 -9.36 6.86
C MET A 269 -8.23 -10.48 6.86
N VAL A 270 -7.62 -10.77 5.70
CA VAL A 270 -6.57 -11.80 5.59
C VAL A 270 -5.35 -11.44 6.44
N TYR A 271 -4.90 -10.18 6.43
CA TYR A 271 -3.77 -9.72 7.24
C TYR A 271 -4.06 -9.70 8.74
N CYS A 272 -5.33 -9.58 9.12
CA CYS A 272 -5.79 -9.77 10.51
C CYS A 272 -6.04 -11.26 10.86
N GLY A 273 -5.61 -12.20 10.02
CA GLY A 273 -5.61 -13.64 10.33
C GLY A 273 -6.85 -14.40 9.90
N LEU A 274 -7.80 -13.79 9.18
CA LEU A 274 -8.96 -14.54 8.70
C LEU A 274 -8.57 -15.48 7.55
N THR A 275 -9.18 -16.65 7.56
CA THR A 275 -8.97 -17.69 6.53
C THR A 275 -9.99 -17.57 5.40
N PRO A 276 -9.75 -18.19 4.23
CA PRO A 276 -10.73 -18.26 3.15
C PRO A 276 -12.08 -18.90 3.53
N LYS A 277 -12.16 -19.58 4.69
CA LYS A 277 -13.40 -20.21 5.20
C LYS A 277 -14.24 -19.28 6.08
N ASP A 278 -13.70 -18.11 6.46
CA ASP A 278 -14.45 -17.14 7.27
C ASP A 278 -15.63 -16.58 6.47
N PRO A 279 -16.85 -16.50 7.03
CA PRO A 279 -18.04 -16.03 6.31
C PRO A 279 -17.88 -14.62 5.73
N ARG A 280 -17.11 -13.73 6.36
CA ARG A 280 -16.82 -12.38 5.87
C ARG A 280 -15.95 -12.42 4.61
N VAL A 281 -14.95 -13.30 4.58
CA VAL A 281 -14.08 -13.51 3.41
C VAL A 281 -14.88 -14.13 2.26
N ILE A 282 -15.72 -15.13 2.55
CA ILE A 282 -16.61 -15.75 1.56
C ILE A 282 -17.56 -14.70 0.93
N ALA A 283 -18.19 -13.86 1.75
CA ALA A 283 -19.07 -12.80 1.29
C ALA A 283 -18.33 -11.78 0.39
N ALA A 284 -17.13 -11.35 0.79
CA ALA A 284 -16.31 -10.45 -0.03
C ALA A 284 -15.92 -11.06 -1.39
N VAL A 285 -15.54 -12.34 -1.41
CA VAL A 285 -15.23 -13.05 -2.66
C VAL A 285 -16.46 -13.22 -3.55
N LYS A 286 -17.64 -13.45 -2.95
CA LYS A 286 -18.93 -13.48 -3.69
C LYS A 286 -19.18 -12.15 -4.40
N TRP A 287 -19.01 -11.02 -3.70
CA TRP A 287 -19.14 -9.69 -4.32
C TRP A 287 -18.16 -9.50 -5.47
N ILE A 288 -16.90 -9.91 -5.29
CA ILE A 288 -15.84 -9.82 -6.31
C ILE A 288 -16.21 -10.60 -7.57
N ARG A 289 -16.77 -11.81 -7.42
CA ARG A 289 -17.20 -12.65 -8.55
C ARG A 289 -18.33 -12.00 -9.34
N ALA A 290 -19.32 -11.41 -8.65
CA ALA A 290 -20.44 -10.70 -9.27
C ALA A 290 -20.02 -9.38 -9.96
N ASN A 291 -18.89 -8.79 -9.58
CA ASN A 291 -18.46 -7.46 -10.02
C ASN A 291 -17.08 -7.47 -10.71
N TRP A 292 -16.68 -8.58 -11.29
CA TRP A 292 -15.36 -8.71 -11.93
C TRP A 292 -15.19 -7.77 -13.12
N THR A 293 -14.23 -6.86 -13.06
CA THR A 293 -13.84 -6.00 -14.18
C THR A 293 -12.47 -5.35 -13.94
N LEU A 294 -11.71 -5.13 -15.00
CA LEU A 294 -10.53 -4.27 -15.02
C LEU A 294 -10.73 -3.00 -15.86
N ASN A 295 -11.96 -2.69 -16.27
CA ASN A 295 -12.23 -1.52 -17.12
C ASN A 295 -12.60 -0.26 -16.32
N SER A 296 -13.06 -0.44 -15.09
CA SER A 296 -13.45 0.61 -14.16
C SER A 296 -13.21 0.14 -12.73
N ASN A 297 -13.42 1.01 -11.74
CA ASN A 297 -13.53 0.63 -10.34
C ASN A 297 -14.96 0.09 -10.13
N PRO A 298 -15.19 -1.23 -9.95
CA PRO A 298 -16.53 -1.77 -9.93
C PRO A 298 -17.37 -1.20 -8.77
N GLY A 299 -18.68 -1.14 -8.94
CA GLY A 299 -19.60 -0.50 -7.99
C GLY A 299 -19.70 1.03 -8.13
N THR A 300 -19.06 1.64 -9.14
CA THR A 300 -18.99 3.10 -9.32
C THR A 300 -19.72 3.61 -10.57
N GLY A 301 -20.66 2.80 -11.11
CA GLY A 301 -21.34 3.17 -12.35
C GLY A 301 -20.43 3.28 -13.57
N GLY A 302 -19.35 2.50 -13.62
CA GLY A 302 -18.37 2.54 -14.72
C GLY A 302 -17.28 3.59 -14.57
N SER A 303 -17.23 4.31 -13.46
CA SER A 303 -16.22 5.34 -13.22
C SER A 303 -14.79 4.76 -13.14
N ARG A 304 -13.83 5.53 -13.67
CA ARG A 304 -12.40 5.25 -13.58
C ARG A 304 -11.70 6.08 -12.51
N MET A 305 -12.43 6.68 -11.58
CA MET A 305 -11.86 7.35 -10.41
C MET A 305 -11.16 6.32 -9.53
N GLY A 306 -9.92 6.60 -9.13
CA GLY A 306 -9.12 5.70 -8.30
C GLY A 306 -8.82 4.36 -8.98
N LEU A 307 -8.73 4.31 -10.31
CA LEU A 307 -8.56 3.07 -11.07
C LEU A 307 -7.24 2.36 -10.73
N PHE A 308 -6.15 3.10 -10.57
CA PHE A 308 -4.85 2.50 -10.27
C PHE A 308 -4.71 2.12 -8.79
N TYR A 309 -5.36 2.86 -7.89
CA TYR A 309 -5.51 2.44 -6.50
C TYR A 309 -6.36 1.15 -6.40
N TYR A 310 -7.44 1.07 -7.17
CA TYR A 310 -8.22 -0.16 -7.31
C TYR A 310 -7.33 -1.34 -7.77
N TYR A 311 -6.52 -1.18 -8.81
CA TYR A 311 -5.61 -2.24 -9.27
C TYR A 311 -4.58 -2.64 -8.21
N LEU A 312 -4.09 -1.70 -7.40
CA LEU A 312 -3.18 -1.99 -6.31
C LEU A 312 -3.87 -2.84 -5.22
N MET A 313 -5.09 -2.48 -4.81
CA MET A 313 -5.85 -3.23 -3.81
C MET A 313 -6.27 -4.60 -4.35
N PHE A 314 -6.76 -4.67 -5.59
CA PHE A 314 -7.05 -5.90 -6.32
C PHE A 314 -5.89 -6.90 -6.28
N THR A 315 -4.71 -6.45 -6.69
CA THR A 315 -3.52 -7.30 -6.74
C THR A 315 -3.10 -7.78 -5.35
N ARG A 316 -3.07 -6.88 -4.38
CA ARG A 316 -2.67 -7.22 -3.01
C ARG A 316 -3.64 -8.18 -2.33
N ALA A 317 -4.94 -8.01 -2.52
CA ALA A 317 -5.95 -8.88 -1.93
C ALA A 317 -5.89 -10.31 -2.51
N LEU A 318 -5.83 -10.44 -3.84
CA LEU A 318 -5.77 -11.74 -4.49
C LEU A 318 -4.43 -12.46 -4.25
N HIS A 319 -3.34 -11.70 -4.13
CA HIS A 319 -2.05 -12.25 -3.71
C HIS A 319 -2.10 -12.77 -2.27
N ALA A 320 -2.66 -12.00 -1.33
CA ALA A 320 -2.81 -12.38 0.07
C ALA A 320 -3.70 -13.62 0.26
N LEU A 321 -4.74 -13.79 -0.55
CA LEU A 321 -5.57 -14.99 -0.58
C LEU A 321 -4.88 -16.23 -1.20
N HIS A 322 -3.72 -16.07 -1.81
CA HIS A 322 -2.98 -17.13 -2.52
C HIS A 322 -3.81 -17.81 -3.63
N VAL A 323 -4.79 -17.13 -4.22
CA VAL A 323 -5.60 -17.70 -5.31
C VAL A 323 -4.88 -17.57 -6.65
N LYS A 324 -4.98 -18.61 -7.49
CA LYS A 324 -4.41 -18.61 -8.84
C LYS A 324 -5.38 -17.99 -9.85
N SER A 325 -6.66 -18.27 -9.70
CA SER A 325 -7.74 -17.78 -10.55
C SER A 325 -9.01 -17.58 -9.75
N ILE A 326 -9.91 -16.74 -10.28
CA ILE A 326 -11.29 -16.57 -9.77
C ILE A 326 -12.25 -16.85 -10.93
N THR A 327 -13.28 -17.61 -10.67
CA THR A 327 -14.37 -17.79 -11.63
C THR A 327 -15.47 -16.78 -11.29
N ASP A 328 -15.87 -15.93 -12.25
CA ASP A 328 -16.96 -14.96 -12.06
C ASP A 328 -18.33 -15.65 -12.00
N ASP A 329 -19.39 -14.88 -11.77
CA ASP A 329 -20.75 -15.43 -11.66
C ASP A 329 -21.34 -15.84 -13.04
N ASN A 330 -20.67 -15.51 -14.15
CA ASN A 330 -20.99 -16.00 -15.49
C ASN A 330 -20.25 -17.33 -15.81
N GLY A 331 -19.48 -17.86 -14.86
CA GLY A 331 -18.70 -19.09 -15.03
C GLY A 331 -17.38 -18.89 -15.78
N ILE A 332 -16.93 -17.66 -16.00
CA ILE A 332 -15.69 -17.36 -16.72
C ILE A 332 -14.51 -17.42 -15.73
N PRO A 333 -13.50 -18.26 -15.99
CA PRO A 333 -12.30 -18.31 -15.16
C PRO A 333 -11.33 -17.18 -15.54
N HIS A 334 -10.91 -16.41 -14.54
CA HIS A 334 -10.00 -15.28 -14.67
C HIS A 334 -8.64 -15.61 -14.09
N ASN A 335 -7.60 -15.67 -14.92
CA ASN A 335 -6.23 -15.63 -14.44
C ASN A 335 -5.85 -14.18 -14.16
N TRP A 336 -6.13 -13.72 -12.94
CA TRP A 336 -5.99 -12.34 -12.54
C TRP A 336 -4.58 -11.76 -12.75
N ARG A 337 -3.52 -12.60 -12.62
CA ARG A 337 -2.13 -12.15 -12.85
C ARG A 337 -1.89 -11.79 -14.31
N SER A 338 -2.31 -12.64 -15.23
CA SER A 338 -2.15 -12.38 -16.66
C SER A 338 -3.03 -11.24 -17.15
N GLU A 339 -4.26 -11.14 -16.64
CA GLU A 339 -5.20 -10.09 -17.02
C GLU A 339 -4.76 -8.69 -16.56
N ILE A 340 -4.35 -8.55 -15.27
CA ILE A 340 -3.86 -7.25 -14.79
C ILE A 340 -2.56 -6.84 -15.49
N ARG A 341 -1.65 -7.78 -15.77
CA ARG A 341 -0.42 -7.51 -16.52
C ARG A 341 -0.74 -6.99 -17.95
N ALA A 342 -1.63 -7.66 -18.66
CA ALA A 342 -2.05 -7.25 -19.99
C ALA A 342 -2.71 -5.86 -19.96
N LYS A 343 -3.58 -5.63 -18.97
CA LYS A 343 -4.25 -4.34 -18.76
C LYS A 343 -3.25 -3.21 -18.52
N LEU A 344 -2.31 -3.40 -17.61
CA LEU A 344 -1.29 -2.38 -17.30
C LEU A 344 -0.36 -2.13 -18.48
N LYS A 345 0.01 -3.16 -19.24
CA LYS A 345 0.77 -3.00 -20.49
C LYS A 345 0.03 -2.09 -21.49
N SER A 346 -1.28 -2.28 -21.65
CA SER A 346 -2.09 -1.48 -22.58
C SER A 346 -2.27 -0.02 -22.16
N LEU A 347 -2.06 0.28 -20.87
CA LEU A 347 -2.19 1.64 -20.31
C LEU A 347 -0.86 2.39 -20.18
N GLN A 348 0.27 1.76 -20.49
CA GLN A 348 1.59 2.37 -20.35
C GLN A 348 1.78 3.49 -21.38
N ASN A 349 2.24 4.65 -20.93
CA ASN A 349 2.63 5.75 -21.82
C ASN A 349 3.95 5.43 -22.53
N SER A 350 4.23 6.12 -23.65
CA SER A 350 5.46 5.95 -24.44
C SER A 350 6.74 6.16 -23.63
N ASN A 351 6.73 7.07 -22.66
CA ASN A 351 7.86 7.33 -21.74
C ASN A 351 7.99 6.30 -20.60
N GLY A 352 7.19 5.25 -20.60
CA GLY A 352 7.22 4.18 -19.58
C GLY A 352 6.37 4.44 -18.33
N SER A 353 5.78 5.61 -18.17
CA SER A 353 4.95 5.95 -17.01
C SER A 353 3.48 5.50 -17.15
N TRP A 354 2.75 5.64 -16.03
CA TRP A 354 1.28 5.58 -16.00
C TRP A 354 0.72 6.78 -15.27
N LYS A 355 -0.48 7.19 -15.64
CA LYS A 355 -1.32 8.15 -14.94
C LYS A 355 -2.79 7.89 -15.26
N ASN A 356 -3.70 8.25 -14.37
CA ASN A 356 -5.12 8.21 -14.67
C ASN A 356 -5.47 9.40 -15.59
N LYS A 357 -5.87 9.08 -16.82
CA LYS A 357 -6.24 10.08 -17.85
C LYS A 357 -7.70 10.52 -17.73
N TRP A 358 -8.51 9.80 -16.94
CA TRP A 358 -9.96 9.98 -16.84
C TRP A 358 -10.39 10.73 -15.60
N SER A 359 -9.56 10.71 -14.54
CA SER A 359 -9.87 11.41 -13.29
C SER A 359 -8.59 11.87 -12.60
N PRO A 360 -8.53 13.14 -12.15
CA PRO A 360 -7.41 13.63 -11.33
C PRO A 360 -7.54 13.29 -9.85
N ARG A 361 -8.68 12.70 -9.43
CA ARG A 361 -8.98 12.47 -8.03
C ARG A 361 -7.93 11.57 -7.37
N TRP A 362 -7.67 11.81 -6.09
CA TRP A 362 -6.66 11.10 -5.28
C TRP A 362 -5.25 11.10 -5.87
N LEU A 363 -4.86 12.21 -6.53
CA LEU A 363 -3.55 12.40 -7.16
C LEU A 363 -3.23 11.39 -8.28
N GLU A 364 -4.17 10.64 -8.81
CA GLU A 364 -3.90 9.69 -9.89
C GLU A 364 -3.52 10.34 -11.22
N PHE A 365 -3.62 11.67 -11.35
CA PHE A 365 -2.97 12.42 -12.44
C PHE A 365 -1.45 12.47 -12.32
N SER A 366 -0.90 12.21 -11.12
CA SER A 366 0.53 12.20 -10.85
C SER A 366 1.19 10.93 -11.39
N ALA A 367 1.98 11.07 -12.45
CA ALA A 367 2.66 9.93 -13.05
C ALA A 367 3.64 9.23 -12.09
N PRO A 368 4.42 9.90 -11.23
CA PRO A 368 5.27 9.20 -10.25
C PRO A 368 4.47 8.32 -9.27
N LEU A 369 3.34 8.81 -8.75
CA LEU A 369 2.49 8.04 -7.85
C LEU A 369 1.97 6.77 -8.53
N VAL A 370 1.32 6.95 -9.68
CA VAL A 370 0.68 5.84 -10.40
C VAL A 370 1.72 4.85 -10.93
N THR A 371 2.87 5.34 -11.41
CA THR A 371 3.96 4.46 -11.86
C THR A 371 4.50 3.62 -10.70
N SER A 372 4.62 4.20 -9.50
CA SER A 372 5.03 3.45 -8.31
C SER A 372 4.01 2.34 -7.96
N TYR A 373 2.71 2.63 -8.00
CA TYR A 373 1.67 1.61 -7.82
C TYR A 373 1.81 0.48 -8.84
N VAL A 374 1.94 0.82 -10.11
CA VAL A 374 2.02 -0.17 -11.20
C VAL A 374 3.29 -1.01 -11.10
N CYS A 375 4.44 -0.43 -10.76
CA CYS A 375 5.67 -1.20 -10.57
C CYS A 375 5.54 -2.18 -9.39
N ILE A 376 4.90 -1.79 -8.27
CA ILE A 376 4.59 -2.69 -7.15
C ILE A 376 3.64 -3.81 -7.58
N ILE A 377 2.62 -3.51 -8.37
CA ILE A 377 1.69 -4.51 -8.91
C ILE A 377 2.45 -5.52 -9.77
N LEU A 378 3.24 -5.06 -10.74
CA LEU A 378 3.98 -5.92 -11.67
C LEU A 378 4.97 -6.82 -10.93
N ASP A 379 5.72 -6.27 -9.96
CA ASP A 379 6.58 -7.07 -9.08
C ASP A 379 5.78 -8.14 -8.31
N THR A 380 4.60 -7.79 -7.78
CA THR A 380 3.74 -8.75 -7.05
C THR A 380 3.19 -9.87 -7.93
N VAL A 381 2.83 -9.59 -9.18
CA VAL A 381 2.27 -10.62 -10.08
C VAL A 381 3.35 -11.54 -10.68
N ASP A 382 4.61 -11.14 -10.62
CA ASP A 382 5.75 -11.93 -11.12
C ASP A 382 6.35 -12.87 -10.05
N ARG A 383 5.96 -12.71 -8.79
CA ARG A 383 6.26 -13.60 -7.65
C ARG A 383 5.23 -14.71 -7.55
#